data_d3adc8a93df4f339b0479ea713e6a02f
#
_entry.id   d3adc8a93df4f339b0479ea713e6a02f
#
_cell.length_a   1.000
_cell.length_b   1.000
_cell.length_c   1.000
_cell.angle_alpha   90.00
_cell.angle_beta   90.00
_cell.angle_gamma   90.00
#
_symmetry.space_group_name_H-M   'P 1'
#
loop_
_entity.id
_entity.type
_entity.pdbx_description
1 polymer ?
#
loop_
_entity_poly.entity_id
_entity_poly.type
_entity_poly.pdbx_seq_one_letter_code
_entity_poly.pdbx_strand_id
1 'polypeptide(L)'
;MGMQSHLALLLPVATVWWVAGYLADGLPRMTHARGLRRHTGWLLGLTGVGLALTVALPIAGLSTPGATLADRAASGLTLAAVPAAVVAICTVRRVRRLLAGASTLATAPRTPAPHGLRAAAAHPLIGLPLQVTGLALLPALIAASGAGQLFGPGAAGPAVTVGALGVAAIGVRHALRHNRLAELAMPERAATSAQPARALHV
;
A
#
# COMPACT_ATOMS: atom_id res chain seq x y z
N MET A 1 16.17 22.36 21.06
CA MET A 1 16.39 20.90 20.86
C MET A 1 15.13 20.08 20.60
N GLY A 2 13.92 20.64 20.65
CA GLY A 2 12.66 19.87 20.56
C GLY A 2 12.10 19.57 19.16
N MET A 3 12.60 20.19 18.10
CA MET A 3 11.97 20.09 16.77
C MET A 3 12.46 18.89 15.94
N GLN A 4 13.65 18.38 16.22
CA GLN A 4 14.21 17.24 15.47
C GLN A 4 13.80 15.85 16.02
N SER A 5 13.29 15.79 17.24
CA SER A 5 13.08 14.51 17.93
C SER A 5 11.81 13.78 17.50
N HIS A 6 10.72 14.46 17.11
CA HIS A 6 9.52 13.79 16.58
C HIS A 6 9.68 13.40 15.11
N LEU A 7 10.57 14.06 14.36
CA LEU A 7 10.95 13.63 13.01
C LEU A 7 11.53 12.20 13.03
N ALA A 8 12.34 11.89 14.06
CA ALA A 8 12.95 10.57 14.24
C ALA A 8 11.90 9.45 14.43
N LEU A 9 10.72 9.77 14.94
CA LEU A 9 9.60 8.83 15.06
C LEU A 9 8.78 8.70 13.77
N LEU A 10 8.59 9.80 13.05
CA LEU A 10 7.78 9.82 11.82
C LEU A 10 8.52 9.24 10.60
N LEU A 11 9.83 9.42 10.50
CA LEU A 11 10.62 8.93 9.37
C LEU A 11 10.53 7.41 9.17
N PRO A 12 10.71 6.56 10.20
CA PRO A 12 10.56 5.12 10.05
C PRO A 12 9.15 4.73 9.58
N VAL A 13 8.10 5.37 10.12
CA VAL A 13 6.71 5.09 9.72
C VAL A 13 6.51 5.43 8.24
N ALA A 14 6.93 6.62 7.83
CA ALA A 14 6.81 7.06 6.44
C ALA A 14 7.62 6.17 5.49
N THR A 15 8.84 5.80 5.87
CA THR A 15 9.70 4.91 5.08
C THR A 15 9.03 3.56 4.85
N VAL A 16 8.45 2.95 5.90
CA VAL A 16 7.74 1.67 5.79
C VAL A 16 6.56 1.77 4.82
N TRP A 17 5.75 2.84 4.91
CA TRP A 17 4.60 3.03 4.01
C TRP A 17 5.03 3.31 2.56
N TRP A 18 6.10 4.08 2.33
CA TRP A 18 6.60 4.35 0.99
C TRP A 18 7.19 3.10 0.35
N VAL A 19 7.96 2.30 1.11
CA VAL A 19 8.50 1.03 0.62
C VAL A 19 7.38 0.04 0.34
N ALA A 20 6.36 -0.05 1.20
CA ALA A 20 5.17 -0.88 0.96
C ALA A 20 4.43 -0.44 -0.32
N GLY A 21 4.22 0.86 -0.51
CA GLY A 21 3.61 1.42 -1.72
C GLY A 21 4.43 1.13 -2.99
N TYR A 22 5.75 1.22 -2.92
CA TYR A 22 6.66 0.90 -4.02
C TYR A 22 6.60 -0.60 -4.37
N LEU A 23 6.64 -1.49 -3.37
CA LEU A 23 6.50 -2.92 -3.60
C LEU A 23 5.16 -3.29 -4.21
N ALA A 24 4.06 -2.68 -3.73
CA ALA A 24 2.73 -2.89 -4.30
C ALA A 24 2.67 -2.51 -5.78
N ASP A 25 3.32 -1.42 -6.18
CA ASP A 25 3.42 -1.01 -7.59
C ASP A 25 4.22 -2.00 -8.45
N GLY A 26 5.18 -2.68 -7.88
CA GLY A 26 6.00 -3.70 -8.53
C GLY A 26 5.30 -5.05 -8.73
N LEU A 27 4.32 -5.41 -7.89
CA LEU A 27 3.68 -6.74 -7.91
C LEU A 27 3.14 -7.17 -9.29
N PRO A 28 2.38 -6.34 -10.04
CA PRO A 28 1.83 -6.75 -11.34
C PRO A 28 2.87 -6.99 -12.42
N ARG A 29 4.11 -6.54 -12.20
CA ARG A 29 5.25 -6.72 -13.13
C ARG A 29 5.90 -8.09 -12.98
N MET A 30 5.61 -8.80 -11.88
CA MET A 30 6.20 -10.12 -11.63
C MET A 30 5.64 -11.14 -12.63
N THR A 31 6.51 -11.71 -13.42
CA THR A 31 6.18 -12.70 -14.46
C THR A 31 6.13 -14.14 -13.93
N HIS A 32 6.76 -14.41 -12.79
CA HIS A 32 6.86 -15.74 -12.19
C HIS A 32 6.13 -15.82 -10.84
N ALA A 33 5.43 -16.92 -10.59
CA ALA A 33 4.66 -17.15 -9.37
C ALA A 33 5.51 -17.08 -8.09
N ARG A 34 6.75 -17.62 -8.12
CA ARG A 34 7.68 -17.58 -6.98
C ARG A 34 8.10 -16.14 -6.64
N GLY A 35 8.40 -15.31 -7.65
CA GLY A 35 8.69 -13.88 -7.47
C GLY A 35 7.51 -13.15 -6.86
N LEU A 36 6.31 -13.35 -7.41
CA LEU A 36 5.08 -12.77 -6.92
C LEU A 36 4.82 -13.17 -5.45
N ARG A 37 4.94 -14.46 -5.10
CA ARG A 37 4.81 -14.95 -3.72
C ARG A 37 5.76 -14.24 -2.76
N ARG A 38 7.05 -14.13 -3.13
CA ARG A 38 8.07 -13.49 -2.29
C ARG A 38 7.75 -12.01 -2.05
N HIS A 39 7.46 -11.26 -3.11
CA HIS A 39 7.14 -9.83 -3.01
C HIS A 39 5.83 -9.59 -2.25
N THR A 40 4.83 -10.44 -2.44
CA THR A 40 3.56 -10.38 -1.69
C THR A 40 3.78 -10.67 -0.21
N GLY A 41 4.66 -11.61 0.14
CA GLY A 41 5.05 -11.89 1.52
C GLY A 41 5.74 -10.68 2.19
N TRP A 42 6.71 -10.07 1.50
CA TRP A 42 7.36 -8.85 1.98
C TRP A 42 6.37 -7.70 2.14
N LEU A 43 5.46 -7.51 1.16
CA LEU A 43 4.44 -6.48 1.25
C LEU A 43 3.54 -6.68 2.48
N LEU A 44 3.13 -7.93 2.76
CA LEU A 44 2.30 -8.24 3.92
C LEU A 44 3.04 -7.93 5.23
N GLY A 45 4.33 -8.30 5.33
CA GLY A 45 5.16 -7.99 6.50
C GLY A 45 5.31 -6.49 6.73
N LEU A 46 5.69 -5.74 5.68
CA LEU A 46 5.83 -4.27 5.78
C LEU A 46 4.51 -3.59 6.10
N THR A 47 3.41 -4.05 5.52
CA THR A 47 2.08 -3.51 5.84
C THR A 47 1.73 -3.75 7.31
N GLY A 48 2.04 -4.95 7.85
CA GLY A 48 1.86 -5.25 9.27
C GLY A 48 2.69 -4.35 10.18
N VAL A 49 3.97 -4.13 9.85
CA VAL A 49 4.86 -3.21 10.58
C VAL A 49 4.34 -1.77 10.50
N GLY A 50 3.94 -1.30 9.31
CA GLY A 50 3.38 0.04 9.12
C GLY A 50 2.13 0.27 9.96
N LEU A 51 1.20 -0.68 9.97
CA LEU A 51 0.00 -0.62 10.80
C LEU A 51 0.33 -0.61 12.29
N ALA A 52 1.25 -1.50 12.73
CA ALA A 52 1.67 -1.56 14.13
C ALA A 52 2.27 -0.23 14.59
N LEU A 53 3.17 0.37 13.81
CA LEU A 53 3.77 1.67 14.13
C LEU A 53 2.72 2.80 14.12
N THR A 54 1.80 2.80 13.15
CA THR A 54 0.73 3.81 13.06
C THR A 54 -0.22 3.76 14.27
N VAL A 55 -0.40 2.59 14.88
CA VAL A 55 -1.24 2.40 16.07
C VAL A 55 -0.45 2.61 17.36
N ALA A 56 0.79 2.13 17.42
CA ALA A 56 1.61 2.17 18.63
C ALA A 56 1.96 3.61 19.07
N LEU A 57 2.22 4.52 18.12
CA LEU A 57 2.57 5.91 18.43
C LEU A 57 1.43 6.68 19.13
N PRO A 58 0.17 6.66 18.64
CA PRO A 58 -0.94 7.27 19.37
C PRO A 58 -1.19 6.64 20.74
N ILE A 59 -1.07 5.30 20.85
CA ILE A 59 -1.24 4.62 22.15
C ILE A 59 -0.16 5.07 23.14
N ALA A 60 1.10 5.17 22.70
CA ALA A 60 2.19 5.67 23.52
C ALA A 60 1.96 7.13 23.97
N GLY A 61 1.45 7.99 23.06
CA GLY A 61 1.07 9.36 23.40
C GLY A 61 -0.01 9.42 24.48
N LEU A 62 -1.08 8.64 24.32
CA LEU A 62 -2.18 8.59 25.29
C LEU A 62 -1.77 7.99 26.66
N SER A 63 -0.74 7.19 26.71
CA SER A 63 -0.26 6.51 27.92
C SER A 63 0.71 7.35 28.76
N THR A 64 1.21 8.46 28.24
CA THR A 64 2.19 9.34 28.91
C THR A 64 1.56 10.69 29.22
N PRO A 65 1.48 11.11 30.52
CA PRO A 65 0.94 12.40 30.88
C PRO A 65 1.86 13.54 30.39
N GLY A 66 1.27 14.54 29.76
CA GLY A 66 1.97 15.74 29.26
C GLY A 66 2.19 15.77 27.75
N ALA A 67 2.59 16.92 27.21
CA ALA A 67 2.85 17.11 25.78
C ALA A 67 4.18 16.45 25.37
N THR A 68 4.16 15.15 25.13
CA THR A 68 5.35 14.35 24.79
C THR A 68 5.66 14.40 23.28
N LEU A 69 6.84 13.86 22.92
CA LEU A 69 7.20 13.66 21.50
C LEU A 69 6.24 12.70 20.79
N ALA A 70 5.71 11.71 21.54
CA ALA A 70 4.73 10.76 21.02
C ALA A 70 3.41 11.45 20.68
N ASP A 71 2.92 12.41 21.48
CA ASP A 71 1.69 13.18 21.21
C ASP A 71 1.83 14.00 19.93
N ARG A 72 2.97 14.65 19.74
CA ARG A 72 3.22 15.42 18.51
C ARG A 72 3.31 14.52 17.27
N ALA A 73 3.96 13.37 17.39
CA ALA A 73 4.00 12.40 16.31
C ALA A 73 2.60 11.82 16.04
N ALA A 74 1.83 11.51 17.08
CA ALA A 74 0.47 11.01 16.98
C ALA A 74 -0.46 12.00 16.26
N SER A 75 -0.40 13.30 16.60
CA SER A 75 -1.17 14.32 15.90
C SER A 75 -0.84 14.38 14.40
N GLY A 76 0.42 14.16 14.03
CA GLY A 76 0.86 14.06 12.64
C GLY A 76 0.31 12.83 11.90
N LEU A 77 -0.08 11.77 12.61
CA LEU A 77 -0.63 10.55 12.01
C LEU A 77 -2.14 10.60 11.74
N THR A 78 -2.86 11.61 12.24
CA THR A 78 -4.33 11.68 12.11
C THR A 78 -4.81 11.61 10.68
N LEU A 79 -4.14 12.31 9.74
CA LEU A 79 -4.48 12.29 8.33
C LEU A 79 -4.22 10.92 7.69
N ALA A 80 -3.20 10.20 8.16
CA ALA A 80 -2.85 8.86 7.67
C ALA A 80 -3.73 7.76 8.27
N ALA A 81 -4.46 8.00 9.36
CA ALA A 81 -5.26 7.01 10.07
C ALA A 81 -6.38 6.42 9.19
N VAL A 82 -7.08 7.26 8.43
CA VAL A 82 -8.18 6.80 7.55
C VAL A 82 -7.68 5.87 6.45
N PRO A 83 -6.70 6.25 5.60
CA PRO A 83 -6.19 5.33 4.59
C PRO A 83 -5.50 4.10 5.20
N ALA A 84 -4.86 4.20 6.37
CA ALA A 84 -4.31 3.05 7.10
C ALA A 84 -5.41 2.07 7.55
N ALA A 85 -6.57 2.56 8.00
CA ALA A 85 -7.72 1.70 8.30
C ALA A 85 -8.22 0.95 7.05
N VAL A 86 -8.28 1.63 5.90
CA VAL A 86 -8.60 0.96 4.62
C VAL A 86 -7.56 -0.11 4.28
N VAL A 87 -6.27 0.15 4.51
CA VAL A 87 -5.21 -0.87 4.34
C VAL A 87 -5.47 -2.07 5.24
N ALA A 88 -5.76 -1.87 6.52
CA ALA A 88 -6.00 -2.95 7.48
C ALA A 88 -7.18 -3.84 7.06
N ILE A 89 -8.28 -3.24 6.60
CA ILE A 89 -9.53 -3.95 6.28
C ILE A 89 -9.48 -4.56 4.88
N CYS A 90 -9.07 -3.80 3.88
CA CYS A 90 -9.19 -4.19 2.48
C CYS A 90 -7.89 -4.76 1.91
N THR A 91 -6.78 -4.02 2.05
CA THR A 91 -5.50 -4.38 1.42
C THR A 91 -4.94 -5.66 2.01
N VAL A 92 -4.90 -5.79 3.33
CA VAL A 92 -4.37 -7.00 4.00
C VAL A 92 -5.13 -8.25 3.56
N ARG A 93 -6.46 -8.20 3.49
CA ARG A 93 -7.28 -9.33 3.02
C ARG A 93 -6.95 -9.72 1.58
N ARG A 94 -6.79 -8.73 0.69
CA ARG A 94 -6.46 -8.98 -0.72
C ARG A 94 -5.06 -9.51 -0.90
N VAL A 95 -4.08 -8.95 -0.19
CA VAL A 95 -2.69 -9.39 -0.21
C VAL A 95 -2.57 -10.82 0.31
N ARG A 96 -3.30 -11.19 1.37
CA ARG A 96 -3.35 -12.58 1.87
C ARG A 96 -3.92 -13.54 0.84
N ARG A 97 -5.01 -13.18 0.15
CA ARG A 97 -5.58 -14.01 -0.94
C ARG A 97 -4.62 -14.15 -2.11
N LEU A 98 -3.94 -13.07 -2.48
CA LEU A 98 -2.92 -13.07 -3.53
C LEU A 98 -1.74 -13.97 -3.15
N LEU A 99 -1.28 -13.92 -1.90
CA LEU A 99 -0.21 -14.75 -1.38
C LEU A 99 -0.59 -16.24 -1.44
N ALA A 100 -1.81 -16.58 -1.03
CA ALA A 100 -2.32 -17.95 -1.11
C ALA A 100 -2.35 -18.44 -2.56
N GLY A 101 -2.92 -17.68 -3.50
CA GLY A 101 -2.94 -18.03 -4.92
C GLY A 101 -1.55 -18.13 -5.55
N ALA A 102 -0.62 -17.25 -5.19
CA ALA A 102 0.75 -17.34 -5.66
C ALA A 102 1.48 -18.55 -5.08
N SER A 103 1.15 -18.95 -3.85
CA SER A 103 1.76 -20.11 -3.19
C SER A 103 1.37 -21.43 -3.83
N THR A 104 0.13 -21.60 -4.27
CA THR A 104 -0.32 -22.81 -4.96
C THR A 104 0.35 -23.00 -6.31
N LEU A 105 0.71 -21.91 -6.99
CA LEU A 105 1.36 -21.94 -8.30
C LEU A 105 2.89 -21.95 -8.24
N ALA A 106 3.50 -21.63 -7.09
CA ALA A 106 4.96 -21.53 -6.95
C ALA A 106 5.64 -22.89 -6.73
N THR A 107 5.16 -23.94 -7.37
CA THR A 107 5.67 -25.33 -7.24
C THR A 107 7.04 -25.52 -7.90
N ALA A 108 7.29 -24.84 -9.03
CA ALA A 108 8.57 -24.86 -9.73
C ALA A 108 9.19 -23.45 -9.84
N PRO A 109 10.54 -23.35 -9.99
CA PRO A 109 11.23 -22.06 -10.00
C PRO A 109 10.75 -21.08 -11.07
N ARG A 110 10.39 -21.57 -12.25
CA ARG A 110 10.05 -20.78 -13.43
C ARG A 110 8.56 -20.82 -13.79
N THR A 111 7.69 -21.28 -12.89
CA THR A 111 6.24 -21.29 -13.15
C THR A 111 5.76 -19.87 -13.47
N PRO A 112 5.17 -19.64 -14.66
CA PRO A 112 4.65 -18.32 -15.02
C PRO A 112 3.52 -17.91 -14.08
N ALA A 113 3.41 -16.62 -13.79
CA ALA A 113 2.26 -16.06 -13.09
C ALA A 113 1.14 -15.79 -14.09
N PRO A 114 -0.04 -16.44 -13.98
CA PRO A 114 -1.17 -16.21 -14.86
C PRO A 114 -1.61 -14.75 -14.88
N HIS A 115 -2.17 -14.28 -16.00
CA HIS A 115 -2.66 -12.91 -16.13
C HIS A 115 -3.72 -12.58 -15.07
N GLY A 116 -4.60 -13.55 -14.74
CA GLY A 116 -5.59 -13.36 -13.67
C GLY A 116 -4.98 -13.06 -12.30
N LEU A 117 -3.87 -13.72 -11.95
CA LEU A 117 -3.16 -13.45 -10.68
C LEU A 117 -2.45 -12.09 -10.71
N ARG A 118 -1.88 -11.71 -11.87
CA ARG A 118 -1.26 -10.39 -12.06
C ARG A 118 -2.30 -9.27 -12.06
N ALA A 119 -3.49 -9.49 -12.63
CA ALA A 119 -4.63 -8.59 -12.54
C ALA A 119 -5.09 -8.40 -11.08
N ALA A 120 -5.17 -9.49 -10.31
CA ALA A 120 -5.46 -9.42 -8.88
C ALA A 120 -4.39 -8.62 -8.11
N ALA A 121 -3.11 -8.76 -8.47
CA ALA A 121 -2.01 -7.97 -7.90
C ALA A 121 -2.08 -6.49 -8.26
N ALA A 122 -2.62 -6.14 -9.44
CA ALA A 122 -2.80 -4.76 -9.90
C ALA A 122 -4.06 -4.09 -9.31
N HIS A 123 -4.84 -4.79 -8.49
CA HIS A 123 -6.11 -4.26 -7.99
C HIS A 123 -5.92 -2.93 -7.24
N PRO A 124 -6.72 -1.88 -7.52
CA PRO A 124 -6.56 -0.56 -6.93
C PRO A 124 -6.51 -0.57 -5.39
N LEU A 125 -7.31 -1.42 -4.74
CA LEU A 125 -7.33 -1.54 -3.27
C LEU A 125 -6.07 -2.23 -2.68
N ILE A 126 -5.06 -2.59 -3.48
CA ILE A 126 -3.75 -3.00 -2.96
C ILE A 126 -2.81 -1.80 -2.97
N GLY A 127 -2.58 -1.19 -4.12
CA GLY A 127 -1.58 -0.13 -4.28
C GLY A 127 -2.04 1.25 -3.78
N LEU A 128 -3.26 1.65 -4.13
CA LEU A 128 -3.77 2.99 -3.83
C LEU A 128 -3.79 3.31 -2.32
N PRO A 129 -4.37 2.48 -1.42
CA PRO A 129 -4.42 2.81 0.01
C PRO A 129 -3.03 2.92 0.64
N LEU A 130 -2.08 2.06 0.22
CA LEU A 130 -0.69 2.10 0.71
C LEU A 130 0.01 3.41 0.31
N GLN A 131 -0.11 3.79 -0.96
CA GLN A 131 0.50 5.03 -1.48
C GLN A 131 -0.15 6.27 -0.88
N VAL A 132 -1.48 6.27 -0.72
CA VAL A 132 -2.21 7.38 -0.09
C VAL A 132 -1.82 7.51 1.39
N THR A 133 -1.63 6.40 2.11
CA THR A 133 -1.14 6.45 3.51
C THR A 133 0.25 7.08 3.57
N GLY A 134 1.15 6.71 2.66
CA GLY A 134 2.49 7.32 2.57
C GLY A 134 2.45 8.82 2.26
N LEU A 135 1.57 9.24 1.33
CA LEU A 135 1.38 10.66 1.01
C LEU A 135 0.78 11.45 2.17
N ALA A 136 -0.16 10.86 2.92
CA ALA A 136 -0.81 11.49 4.07
C ALA A 136 0.16 11.79 5.22
N LEU A 137 1.36 11.19 5.23
CA LEU A 137 2.41 11.50 6.20
C LEU A 137 3.28 12.70 5.80
N LEU A 138 3.26 13.13 4.53
CA LEU A 138 4.10 14.24 4.06
C LEU A 138 3.86 15.55 4.82
N PRO A 139 2.62 16.01 5.09
CA PRO A 139 2.39 17.23 5.85
C PRO A 139 3.02 17.17 7.25
N ALA A 140 2.92 16.02 7.92
CA ALA A 140 3.52 15.81 9.24
C ALA A 140 5.05 15.85 9.20
N LEU A 141 5.66 15.25 8.17
CA LEU A 141 7.12 15.30 7.97
C LEU A 141 7.60 16.71 7.64
N ILE A 142 6.89 17.46 6.80
CA ILE A 142 7.20 18.86 6.46
C ILE A 142 7.12 19.73 7.73
N ALA A 143 6.05 19.57 8.52
CA ALA A 143 5.91 20.28 9.78
C ALA A 143 7.02 19.92 10.78
N ALA A 144 7.36 18.62 10.88
CA ALA A 144 8.40 18.12 11.76
C ALA A 144 9.82 18.57 11.38
N SER A 145 10.09 18.75 10.09
CA SER A 145 11.37 19.23 9.58
C SER A 145 11.57 20.76 9.72
N GLY A 146 10.52 21.49 10.10
CA GLY A 146 10.53 22.95 10.10
C GLY A 146 10.38 23.59 8.72
N ALA A 147 10.37 22.80 7.66
CA ALA A 147 10.25 23.31 6.29
C ALA A 147 8.87 23.98 6.03
N GLY A 148 7.88 23.73 6.88
CA GLY A 148 6.57 24.38 6.79
C GLY A 148 6.64 25.93 6.92
N GLN A 149 7.66 26.47 7.57
CA GLN A 149 7.89 27.91 7.67
C GLN A 149 8.32 28.56 6.34
N LEU A 150 8.84 27.76 5.40
CA LEU A 150 9.19 28.22 4.06
C LEU A 150 7.95 28.44 3.16
N PHE A 151 6.81 27.89 3.55
CA PHE A 151 5.54 28.05 2.85
C PHE A 151 4.73 29.12 3.59
N GLY A 152 4.43 30.23 2.94
CA GLY A 152 3.61 31.31 3.50
C GLY A 152 2.20 30.85 3.87
N PRO A 153 1.43 31.66 4.63
CA PRO A 153 0.10 31.30 5.15
C PRO A 153 -0.94 30.95 4.09
N GLY A 154 -0.70 31.27 2.82
CA GLY A 154 -1.57 30.92 1.69
C GLY A 154 -1.29 29.56 1.06
N ALA A 155 -0.25 28.84 1.46
CA ALA A 155 0.19 27.60 0.78
C ALA A 155 -0.71 26.38 1.04
N ALA A 156 -1.58 26.42 2.05
CA ALA A 156 -2.44 25.29 2.41
C ALA A 156 -3.41 24.89 1.28
N GLY A 157 -4.03 25.85 0.59
CA GLY A 157 -4.95 25.59 -0.52
C GLY A 157 -4.27 24.87 -1.69
N PRO A 158 -3.19 25.42 -2.27
CA PRO A 158 -2.42 24.74 -3.30
C PRO A 158 -1.90 23.36 -2.89
N ALA A 159 -1.43 23.18 -1.65
CA ALA A 159 -0.94 21.90 -1.15
C ALA A 159 -2.05 20.83 -1.11
N VAL A 160 -3.27 21.18 -0.68
CA VAL A 160 -4.43 20.29 -0.70
C VAL A 160 -4.80 19.92 -2.14
N THR A 161 -4.79 20.89 -3.07
CA THR A 161 -5.10 20.64 -4.47
C THR A 161 -4.08 19.70 -5.12
N VAL A 162 -2.79 19.92 -4.92
CA VAL A 162 -1.72 19.04 -5.43
C VAL A 162 -1.84 17.64 -4.82
N GLY A 163 -2.13 17.55 -3.52
CA GLY A 163 -2.36 16.27 -2.84
C GLY A 163 -3.55 15.51 -3.45
N ALA A 164 -4.69 16.18 -3.65
CA ALA A 164 -5.89 15.58 -4.25
C ALA A 164 -5.64 15.11 -5.70
N LEU A 165 -4.97 15.92 -6.52
CA LEU A 165 -4.56 15.53 -7.87
C LEU A 165 -3.61 14.34 -7.87
N GLY A 166 -2.65 14.29 -6.93
CA GLY A 166 -1.75 13.16 -6.75
C GLY A 166 -2.50 11.87 -6.44
N VAL A 167 -3.45 11.91 -5.51
CA VAL A 167 -4.30 10.76 -5.15
C VAL A 167 -5.13 10.31 -6.35
N ALA A 168 -5.75 11.26 -7.09
CA ALA A 168 -6.53 10.96 -8.29
C ALA A 168 -5.66 10.29 -9.38
N ALA A 169 -4.47 10.84 -9.65
CA ALA A 169 -3.54 10.27 -10.63
C ALA A 169 -3.10 8.84 -10.26
N ILE A 170 -2.80 8.59 -8.99
CA ILE A 170 -2.48 7.24 -8.48
C ILE A 170 -3.67 6.30 -8.69
N GLY A 171 -4.90 6.74 -8.37
CA GLY A 171 -6.12 5.95 -8.52
C GLY A 171 -6.36 5.56 -9.98
N VAL A 172 -6.31 6.52 -10.89
CA VAL A 172 -6.47 6.30 -12.34
C VAL A 172 -5.40 5.32 -12.86
N ARG A 173 -4.14 5.52 -12.49
CA ARG A 173 -3.05 4.63 -12.91
C ARG A 173 -3.29 3.17 -12.48
N HIS A 174 -3.71 2.94 -11.24
CA HIS A 174 -4.01 1.59 -10.75
C HIS A 174 -5.23 0.98 -11.44
N ALA A 175 -6.30 1.75 -11.66
CA ALA A 175 -7.50 1.30 -12.35
C ALA A 175 -7.21 0.89 -13.80
N LEU A 176 -6.52 1.72 -14.57
CA LEU A 176 -6.15 1.43 -15.96
C LEU A 176 -5.28 0.16 -16.05
N ARG A 177 -4.29 0.02 -15.16
CA ARG A 177 -3.43 -1.15 -15.13
C ARG A 177 -4.20 -2.43 -14.78
N HIS A 178 -5.11 -2.35 -13.81
CA HIS A 178 -5.96 -3.47 -13.43
C HIS A 178 -6.85 -3.93 -14.59
N ASN A 179 -7.54 -3.00 -15.24
CA ASN A 179 -8.43 -3.28 -16.38
C ASN A 179 -7.67 -3.96 -17.52
N ARG A 180 -6.52 -3.39 -17.92
CA ARG A 180 -5.68 -3.97 -18.97
C ARG A 180 -5.26 -5.42 -18.68
N LEU A 181 -4.85 -5.72 -17.44
CA LEU A 181 -4.46 -7.08 -17.06
C LEU A 181 -5.68 -8.01 -16.91
N ALA A 182 -6.83 -7.49 -16.53
CA ALA A 182 -8.08 -8.25 -16.47
C ALA A 182 -8.57 -8.67 -17.87
N GLU A 183 -8.47 -7.79 -18.86
CA GLU A 183 -8.76 -8.08 -20.26
C GLU A 183 -7.87 -9.20 -20.79
N LEU A 184 -6.57 -9.15 -20.52
CA LEU A 184 -5.63 -10.22 -20.91
C LEU A 184 -5.91 -11.57 -20.23
N ALA A 185 -6.60 -11.56 -19.09
CA ALA A 185 -6.97 -12.77 -18.36
C ALA A 185 -8.28 -13.43 -18.85
N MET A 186 -9.10 -12.75 -19.65
CA MET A 186 -10.39 -13.29 -20.15
C MET A 186 -10.24 -14.57 -20.98
N PRO A 187 -9.32 -14.65 -21.97
CA PRO A 187 -9.12 -15.88 -22.74
C PRO A 187 -8.69 -17.08 -21.89
N GLU A 188 -7.83 -16.84 -20.88
CA GLU A 188 -7.37 -17.88 -19.96
C GLU A 188 -8.53 -18.49 -19.16
N ARG A 189 -9.47 -17.66 -18.69
CA ARG A 189 -10.67 -18.11 -17.95
C ARG A 189 -11.61 -18.92 -18.83
N ALA A 190 -11.85 -18.48 -20.07
CA ALA A 190 -12.69 -19.18 -21.02
C ALA A 190 -12.14 -20.58 -21.35
N ALA A 191 -10.82 -20.69 -21.57
CA ALA A 191 -10.16 -21.97 -21.82
C ALA A 191 -10.27 -22.94 -20.63
N THR A 192 -10.08 -22.44 -19.40
CA THR A 192 -10.19 -23.24 -18.16
C THR A 192 -11.62 -23.71 -17.92
N SER A 193 -12.62 -22.89 -18.25
CA SER A 193 -14.04 -23.24 -18.08
C SER A 193 -14.54 -24.25 -19.12
N ALA A 194 -13.91 -24.33 -20.29
CA ALA A 194 -14.26 -25.27 -21.35
C ALA A 194 -13.68 -26.70 -21.14
N GLN A 195 -12.73 -26.86 -20.26
CA GLN A 195 -12.00 -28.12 -20.05
C GLN A 195 -12.77 -29.25 -19.34
N PRO A 196 -13.72 -28.98 -18.38
CA PRO A 196 -14.43 -30.04 -17.68
C PRO A 196 -15.40 -30.84 -18.55
N ALA A 197 -15.91 -30.28 -19.67
CA ALA A 197 -16.89 -30.93 -20.51
C ALA A 197 -16.31 -32.05 -21.41
N ARG A 198 -15.01 -32.05 -21.65
CA ARG A 198 -14.33 -33.06 -22.50
C ARG A 198 -13.90 -34.34 -21.76
N ALA A 199 -13.77 -34.30 -20.43
CA ALA A 199 -13.31 -35.44 -19.64
C ALA A 199 -14.42 -36.47 -19.30
N LEU A 200 -15.66 -36.23 -19.65
CA LEU A 200 -16.81 -37.12 -19.34
C LEU A 200 -17.28 -37.95 -20.52
N HIS A 201 -16.59 -37.96 -21.66
CA HIS A 201 -16.96 -38.73 -22.86
C HIS A 201 -15.83 -39.69 -23.29
N VAL A 202 -15.25 -40.44 -22.37
CA VAL A 202 -14.42 -41.63 -22.68
C VAL A 202 -14.96 -42.80 -21.87
#